data_bffc606160f55dd8c57c9cb018672c10
#
_entry.id   bffc606160f55dd8c57c9cb018672c10
#
_cell.length_a   1.000
_cell.length_b   1.000
_cell.length_c   1.000
_cell.angle_alpha   90.00
_cell.angle_beta   90.00
_cell.angle_gamma   90.00
#
_symmetry.space_group_name_H-M   'P 1'
#
loop_
_entity.id
_entity.type
_entity.pdbx_description
1 polymer ?
#
loop_
_entity_poly.entity_id
_entity_poly.type
_entity_poly.pdbx_seq_one_letter_code
_entity_poly.pdbx_strand_id
1 'polypeptide(L)'
;MRWYPIIGRLSDQDLTHRQLISRTRLLDRAFFKRPTLDVAPDLLGKIIVHKTDGQVVAGKIVETEAYLGNGDEAAHSARGRTQSTQVIFGPPGRAYVYLCYGMYECLNLIAEPDGQAGCVLIRALEPLAGIEQIEQRRPRAKRLRDLASGPGKLTLALGVTRARNGADVTRGELTVRELREPESFAIVQTTRIGISVSRDLPYRFYIKDNKFVSKP
;
A
#
# COMPACT_ATOMS: atom_id res chain seq x y z
N MET A 1 5.80 -22.83 18.47
CA MET A 1 6.11 -21.50 18.99
C MET A 1 7.44 -21.05 18.41
N ARG A 2 7.47 -20.08 17.50
CA ARG A 2 8.71 -19.51 16.96
C ARG A 2 8.94 -18.16 17.61
N TRP A 3 9.96 -18.07 18.44
CA TRP A 3 10.42 -16.83 19.03
C TRP A 3 11.19 -16.03 17.97
N TYR A 4 10.82 -14.76 17.75
CA TYR A 4 11.61 -13.78 17.02
C TYR A 4 12.23 -12.82 18.05
N PRO A 5 13.54 -12.53 17.97
CA PRO A 5 14.19 -11.66 18.94
C PRO A 5 13.68 -10.22 18.83
N ILE A 6 13.36 -9.64 19.98
CA ILE A 6 12.84 -8.28 20.17
C ILE A 6 14.01 -7.30 20.02
N ILE A 7 13.94 -6.39 19.05
CA ILE A 7 14.81 -5.20 18.98
C ILE A 7 13.91 -3.98 18.71
N GLY A 8 13.92 -3.06 19.65
CA GLY A 8 13.04 -1.93 19.88
C GLY A 8 12.88 -0.87 18.78
N ARG A 9 12.03 -1.16 17.80
CA ARG A 9 11.32 -0.18 16.95
C ARG A 9 9.87 -0.65 16.83
N LEU A 10 8.95 0.20 16.38
CA LEU A 10 7.54 -0.18 16.15
C LEU A 10 7.38 -1.49 15.33
N SER A 11 8.39 -1.84 14.53
CA SER A 11 8.49 -3.03 13.70
C SER A 11 8.69 -4.36 14.44
N ASP A 12 8.95 -4.33 15.73
CA ASP A 12 9.30 -5.55 16.50
C ASP A 12 8.18 -5.99 17.45
N GLN A 13 7.04 -5.29 17.44
CA GLN A 13 5.89 -5.59 18.29
C GLN A 13 4.64 -5.79 17.44
N ASP A 14 3.95 -6.90 17.63
CA ASP A 14 2.59 -7.09 17.12
C ASP A 14 1.66 -6.14 17.89
N LEU A 15 1.39 -4.97 17.30
CA LEU A 15 0.61 -3.92 17.95
C LEU A 15 -0.83 -4.38 18.11
N THR A 16 -1.37 -4.21 19.31
CA THR A 16 -2.80 -4.36 19.50
C THR A 16 -3.56 -3.26 18.74
N HIS A 17 -4.81 -3.53 18.37
CA HIS A 17 -5.68 -2.54 17.73
C HIS A 17 -5.72 -1.22 18.52
N ARG A 18 -5.83 -1.29 19.87
CA ARG A 18 -5.87 -0.10 20.73
C ARG A 18 -4.58 0.73 20.64
N GLN A 19 -3.41 0.07 20.66
CA GLN A 19 -2.11 0.73 20.51
C GLN A 19 -1.95 1.36 19.12
N LEU A 20 -2.38 0.66 18.06
CA LEU A 20 -2.34 1.17 16.69
C LEU A 20 -3.18 2.45 16.56
N ILE A 21 -4.43 2.43 17.05
CA ILE A 21 -5.35 3.58 16.96
C ILE A 21 -4.85 4.77 17.79
N SER A 22 -4.32 4.53 19.00
CA SER A 22 -3.81 5.62 19.85
C SER A 22 -2.60 6.34 19.26
N ARG A 23 -1.75 5.62 18.51
CA ARG A 23 -0.52 6.15 17.91
C ARG A 23 -0.72 6.74 16.51
N THR A 24 -1.90 6.59 15.91
CA THR A 24 -2.16 7.00 14.54
C THR A 24 -3.40 7.87 14.42
N ARG A 25 -3.51 8.59 13.30
CA ARG A 25 -4.73 9.27 12.87
C ARG A 25 -5.07 8.91 11.43
N LEU A 26 -6.33 9.00 11.04
CA LEU A 26 -6.75 8.79 9.65
C LEU A 26 -6.16 9.87 8.76
N LEU A 27 -5.76 9.49 7.55
CA LEU A 27 -5.54 10.47 6.49
C LEU A 27 -6.89 10.96 5.98
N ASP A 28 -6.96 12.25 5.71
CA ASP A 28 -8.11 12.86 5.07
C ASP A 28 -8.03 12.75 3.52
N ARG A 29 -9.10 13.13 2.85
CA ARG A 29 -9.15 13.10 1.39
C ARG A 29 -8.23 14.12 0.74
N ALA A 30 -7.96 15.24 1.41
CA ALA A 30 -7.07 16.29 0.89
C ALA A 30 -5.64 15.77 0.69
N PHE A 31 -5.19 14.82 1.51
CA PHE A 31 -3.91 14.13 1.33
C PHE A 31 -3.79 13.50 -0.06
N PHE A 32 -4.85 12.85 -0.53
CA PHE A 32 -4.88 12.13 -1.81
C PHE A 32 -5.22 13.05 -3.00
N LYS A 33 -5.86 14.20 -2.76
CA LYS A 33 -6.23 15.18 -3.79
C LYS A 33 -5.04 16.07 -4.18
N ARG A 34 -3.94 15.41 -4.58
CA ARG A 34 -2.67 16.04 -4.97
C ARG A 34 -2.06 15.27 -6.15
N PRO A 35 -1.08 15.84 -6.86
CA PRO A 35 -0.37 15.13 -7.93
C PRO A 35 0.13 13.75 -7.46
N THR A 36 -0.07 12.75 -8.30
CA THR A 36 0.30 11.35 -7.97
C THR A 36 1.78 11.21 -7.59
N LEU A 37 2.67 12.00 -8.22
CA LEU A 37 4.10 11.98 -7.91
C LEU A 37 4.45 12.57 -6.54
N ASP A 38 3.58 13.41 -5.98
CA ASP A 38 3.74 13.92 -4.61
C ASP A 38 3.15 12.94 -3.60
N VAL A 39 2.01 12.32 -3.94
CA VAL A 39 1.34 11.36 -3.05
C VAL A 39 2.16 10.07 -2.89
N ALA A 40 2.81 9.59 -3.95
CA ALA A 40 3.52 8.32 -3.92
C ALA A 40 4.67 8.28 -2.88
N PRO A 41 5.61 9.22 -2.84
CA PRO A 41 6.63 9.27 -1.79
C PRO A 41 6.05 9.60 -0.41
N ASP A 42 5.02 10.44 -0.32
CA ASP A 42 4.39 10.83 0.94
C ASP A 42 3.57 9.70 1.60
N LEU A 43 3.20 8.67 0.84
CA LEU A 43 2.60 7.44 1.36
C LEU A 43 3.60 6.54 2.09
N LEU A 44 4.91 6.70 1.87
CA LEU A 44 5.90 5.96 2.64
C LEU A 44 5.81 6.32 4.12
N GLY A 45 5.91 5.32 4.99
CA GLY A 45 5.73 5.49 6.44
C GLY A 45 4.27 5.56 6.89
N LYS A 46 3.29 5.73 5.99
CA LYS A 46 1.86 5.63 6.33
C LYS A 46 1.47 4.16 6.57
N ILE A 47 0.36 3.96 7.26
CA ILE A 47 -0.06 2.64 7.73
C ILE A 47 -1.40 2.27 7.08
N ILE A 48 -1.43 1.14 6.40
CA ILE A 48 -2.69 0.53 5.95
C ILE A 48 -3.21 -0.34 7.07
N VAL A 49 -4.49 -0.14 7.41
CA VAL A 49 -5.22 -0.94 8.39
C VAL A 49 -6.43 -1.56 7.71
N HIS A 50 -6.59 -2.87 7.83
CA HIS A 50 -7.78 -3.57 7.37
C HIS A 50 -8.43 -4.31 8.53
N LYS A 51 -9.72 -4.00 8.77
CA LYS A 51 -10.58 -4.70 9.72
C LYS A 51 -11.43 -5.69 8.94
N THR A 52 -11.31 -6.96 9.27
CA THR A 52 -12.07 -8.03 8.61
C THR A 52 -12.30 -9.16 9.60
N ASP A 53 -13.50 -9.72 9.62
CA ASP A 53 -13.90 -10.86 10.47
C ASP A 53 -13.58 -10.65 11.96
N GLY A 54 -13.79 -9.42 12.47
CA GLY A 54 -13.50 -9.07 13.87
C GLY A 54 -12.00 -8.89 14.17
N GLN A 55 -11.13 -9.10 13.20
CA GLN A 55 -9.68 -8.98 13.32
C GLN A 55 -9.16 -7.67 12.71
N VAL A 56 -7.99 -7.25 13.16
CA VAL A 56 -7.29 -6.09 12.60
C VAL A 56 -5.90 -6.52 12.16
N VAL A 57 -5.60 -6.27 10.91
CA VAL A 57 -4.26 -6.42 10.35
C VAL A 57 -3.75 -5.07 9.85
N ALA A 58 -2.46 -4.81 10.03
CA ALA A 58 -1.89 -3.54 9.61
C ALA A 58 -0.42 -3.68 9.16
N GLY A 59 -0.02 -2.79 8.25
CA GLY A 59 1.37 -2.70 7.81
C GLY A 59 1.74 -1.28 7.41
N LYS A 60 3.01 -0.91 7.67
CA LYS A 60 3.62 0.35 7.27
C LYS A 60 4.03 0.25 5.80
N ILE A 61 3.65 1.22 4.99
CA ILE A 61 4.02 1.30 3.58
C ILE A 61 5.52 1.62 3.48
N VAL A 62 6.26 0.76 2.82
CA VAL A 62 7.72 0.90 2.65
C VAL A 62 8.15 1.01 1.19
N GLU A 63 7.23 0.73 0.25
CA GLU A 63 7.48 0.81 -1.19
C GLU A 63 6.20 1.14 -1.95
N THR A 64 6.29 2.08 -2.90
CA THR A 64 5.19 2.55 -3.75
C THR A 64 5.63 2.72 -5.20
N GLU A 65 4.67 2.70 -6.14
CA GLU A 65 4.87 3.13 -7.53
C GLU A 65 3.75 4.06 -7.96
N ALA A 66 4.13 5.19 -8.59
CA ALA A 66 3.18 6.11 -9.19
C ALA A 66 2.81 5.67 -10.61
N TYR A 67 1.52 5.78 -10.96
CA TYR A 67 0.96 5.55 -12.29
C TYR A 67 0.09 6.75 -12.66
N LEU A 68 0.52 7.51 -13.68
CA LEU A 68 -0.11 8.78 -14.06
C LEU A 68 -1.25 8.58 -15.06
N GLY A 69 -2.18 9.52 -15.08
CA GLY A 69 -3.30 9.49 -16.02
C GLY A 69 -2.89 9.84 -17.46
N ASN A 70 -1.92 10.74 -17.60
CA ASN A 70 -1.45 11.24 -18.89
C ASN A 70 0.06 10.98 -19.04
N GLY A 71 0.48 10.57 -20.25
CA GLY A 71 1.88 10.38 -20.60
C GLY A 71 2.56 9.16 -19.97
N ASP A 72 1.80 8.28 -19.32
CA ASP A 72 2.30 7.05 -18.72
C ASP A 72 1.61 5.83 -19.34
N GLU A 73 2.23 5.26 -20.37
CA GLU A 73 1.68 4.11 -21.09
C GLU A 73 1.55 2.85 -20.23
N ALA A 74 2.28 2.77 -19.11
CA ALA A 74 2.18 1.66 -18.16
C ALA A 74 0.96 1.76 -17.23
N ALA A 75 0.31 2.93 -17.18
CA ALA A 75 -0.89 3.11 -16.38
C ALA A 75 -2.11 2.45 -17.03
N HIS A 76 -2.97 1.81 -16.24
CA HIS A 76 -4.23 1.24 -16.73
C HIS A 76 -5.16 2.31 -17.34
N SER A 77 -5.07 3.53 -16.85
CA SER A 77 -5.82 4.69 -17.35
C SER A 77 -5.33 5.19 -18.72
N ALA A 78 -4.16 4.79 -19.22
CA ALA A 78 -3.64 5.17 -20.54
C ALA A 78 -4.60 4.77 -21.69
N ARG A 79 -5.39 3.71 -21.48
CA ARG A 79 -6.42 3.24 -22.44
C ARG A 79 -7.77 3.97 -22.29
N GLY A 80 -7.82 5.00 -21.44
CA GLY A 80 -9.05 5.73 -21.14
C GLY A 80 -9.93 5.08 -20.09
N ARG A 81 -11.14 5.63 -19.94
CA ARG A 81 -12.14 5.20 -18.95
C ARG A 81 -12.90 4.00 -19.48
N THR A 82 -12.83 2.90 -18.78
CA THR A 82 -13.58 1.65 -19.06
C THR A 82 -14.29 1.21 -17.77
N GLN A 83 -15.13 0.17 -17.85
CA GLN A 83 -15.79 -0.40 -16.67
C GLN A 83 -14.77 -0.83 -15.59
N SER A 84 -13.62 -1.36 -15.96
CA SER A 84 -12.58 -1.81 -15.04
C SER A 84 -11.71 -0.67 -14.49
N THR A 85 -11.56 0.43 -15.24
CA THR A 85 -10.70 1.58 -14.87
C THR A 85 -11.46 2.77 -14.32
N GLN A 86 -12.81 2.77 -14.35
CA GLN A 86 -13.61 3.91 -13.91
C GLN A 86 -13.29 4.40 -12.50
N VAL A 87 -12.88 3.50 -11.59
CA VAL A 87 -12.49 3.86 -10.21
C VAL A 87 -11.28 4.80 -10.19
N ILE A 88 -10.35 4.66 -11.15
CA ILE A 88 -9.14 5.48 -11.24
C ILE A 88 -9.50 6.97 -11.53
N PHE A 89 -10.61 7.22 -12.20
CA PHE A 89 -11.11 8.56 -12.52
C PHE A 89 -12.11 9.10 -11.50
N GLY A 90 -12.30 8.38 -10.40
CA GLY A 90 -13.22 8.74 -9.33
C GLY A 90 -12.55 9.59 -8.23
N PRO A 91 -13.27 9.82 -7.14
CA PRO A 91 -12.76 10.63 -6.03
C PRO A 91 -11.45 10.08 -5.47
N PRO A 92 -10.44 10.94 -5.16
CA PRO A 92 -9.20 10.53 -4.53
C PRO A 92 -9.42 9.91 -3.14
N GLY A 93 -8.48 9.10 -2.68
CA GLY A 93 -8.60 8.38 -1.42
C GLY A 93 -9.56 7.18 -1.49
N ARG A 94 -9.70 6.59 -2.68
CA ARG A 94 -10.34 5.29 -2.87
C ARG A 94 -9.32 4.21 -3.19
N ALA A 95 -9.61 2.98 -2.81
CA ALA A 95 -8.85 1.82 -3.21
C ALA A 95 -9.20 1.43 -4.65
N TYR A 96 -8.20 1.17 -5.47
CA TYR A 96 -8.35 0.49 -6.75
C TYR A 96 -7.69 -0.88 -6.64
N VAL A 97 -8.52 -1.92 -6.64
CA VAL A 97 -8.06 -3.31 -6.48
C VAL A 97 -8.39 -4.09 -7.74
N TYR A 98 -7.37 -4.68 -8.36
CA TYR A 98 -7.52 -5.47 -9.58
C TYR A 98 -6.73 -6.78 -9.52
N LEU A 99 -7.15 -7.75 -10.32
CA LEU A 99 -6.47 -9.05 -10.46
C LEU A 99 -5.32 -8.94 -11.46
N CYS A 100 -4.10 -9.10 -11.00
CA CYS A 100 -2.89 -9.06 -11.80
C CYS A 100 -2.50 -10.47 -12.24
N TYR A 101 -2.23 -10.65 -13.54
CA TYR A 101 -1.88 -11.94 -14.17
C TYR A 101 -2.84 -13.11 -13.84
N GLY A 102 -4.09 -12.82 -13.51
CA GLY A 102 -5.08 -13.84 -13.13
C GLY A 102 -4.81 -14.55 -11.79
N MET A 103 -3.81 -14.13 -11.02
CA MET A 103 -3.36 -14.84 -9.82
C MET A 103 -3.35 -14.01 -8.54
N TYR A 104 -3.05 -12.72 -8.63
CA TYR A 104 -2.84 -11.90 -7.44
C TYR A 104 -3.63 -10.60 -7.51
N GLU A 105 -4.22 -10.21 -6.40
CA GLU A 105 -4.78 -8.87 -6.27
C GLU A 105 -3.66 -7.84 -6.10
N CYS A 106 -3.87 -6.64 -6.67
CA CYS A 106 -2.98 -5.50 -6.48
C CYS A 106 -3.79 -4.34 -5.90
N LEU A 107 -3.28 -3.72 -4.84
CA LEU A 107 -3.90 -2.59 -4.16
C LEU A 107 -3.23 -1.29 -4.61
N ASN A 108 -4.06 -0.38 -5.15
CA ASN A 108 -3.66 1.00 -5.45
C ASN A 108 -4.54 1.97 -4.68
N LEU A 109 -4.03 3.17 -4.45
CA LEU A 109 -4.74 4.29 -3.86
C LEU A 109 -4.90 5.38 -4.91
N ILE A 110 -6.14 5.82 -5.14
CA ILE A 110 -6.44 6.86 -6.12
C ILE A 110 -5.94 8.20 -5.60
N ALA A 111 -5.16 8.88 -6.42
CA ALA A 111 -4.70 10.25 -6.24
C ALA A 111 -5.33 11.17 -7.30
N GLU A 112 -4.88 12.40 -7.41
CA GLU A 112 -5.36 13.48 -8.27
C GLU A 112 -6.75 14.04 -7.87
N PRO A 113 -7.12 15.22 -8.36
CA PRO A 113 -8.49 15.72 -8.26
C PRO A 113 -9.51 14.78 -8.92
N ASP A 114 -10.75 14.81 -8.45
CA ASP A 114 -11.84 14.02 -9.01
C ASP A 114 -12.00 14.26 -10.53
N GLY A 115 -12.16 13.18 -11.27
CA GLY A 115 -12.22 13.21 -12.74
C GLY A 115 -10.87 13.11 -13.46
N GLN A 116 -9.76 13.30 -12.75
CA GLN A 116 -8.41 13.09 -13.27
C GLN A 116 -7.93 11.69 -12.87
N ALA A 117 -7.15 11.06 -13.76
CA ALA A 117 -6.63 9.73 -13.50
C ALA A 117 -5.24 9.79 -12.88
N GLY A 118 -5.05 9.02 -11.82
CA GLY A 118 -3.76 8.80 -11.20
C GLY A 118 -3.91 7.88 -10.00
N CYS A 119 -2.98 6.97 -9.82
CA CYS A 119 -2.99 6.08 -8.67
C CYS A 119 -1.60 5.68 -8.22
N VAL A 120 -1.50 5.29 -6.97
CA VAL A 120 -0.27 4.80 -6.34
C VAL A 120 -0.43 3.32 -5.99
N LEU A 121 0.34 2.45 -6.66
CA LEU A 121 0.45 1.05 -6.31
C LEU A 121 1.23 0.88 -5.00
N ILE A 122 0.65 0.16 -4.06
CA ILE A 122 1.34 -0.26 -2.84
C ILE A 122 2.11 -1.55 -3.15
N ARG A 123 3.43 -1.50 -3.00
CA ARG A 123 4.30 -2.62 -3.39
C ARG A 123 4.76 -3.47 -2.24
N ALA A 124 5.06 -2.87 -1.11
CA ALA A 124 5.51 -3.61 0.06
C ALA A 124 5.09 -2.93 1.36
N LEU A 125 4.84 -3.77 2.37
CA LEU A 125 4.51 -3.35 3.72
C LEU A 125 5.45 -4.02 4.73
N GLU A 126 5.77 -3.28 5.78
CA GLU A 126 6.31 -3.80 7.04
C GLU A 126 5.13 -4.17 7.95
N PRO A 127 4.89 -5.45 8.29
CA PRO A 127 3.79 -5.86 9.16
C PRO A 127 3.91 -5.24 10.55
N LEU A 128 2.79 -4.68 11.08
CA LEU A 128 2.75 -3.98 12.37
C LEU A 128 1.74 -4.57 13.36
N ALA A 129 0.65 -5.15 12.87
CA ALA A 129 -0.42 -5.69 13.69
C ALA A 129 -1.10 -6.88 13.02
N GLY A 130 -1.58 -7.83 13.82
CA GLY A 130 -2.23 -9.05 13.34
C GLY A 130 -1.24 -9.99 12.64
N ILE A 131 -0.03 -10.12 13.16
CA ILE A 131 1.05 -10.91 12.53
C ILE A 131 0.63 -12.38 12.41
N GLU A 132 0.01 -12.94 13.42
CA GLU A 132 -0.48 -14.33 13.37
C GLU A 132 -1.48 -14.55 12.23
N GLN A 133 -2.44 -13.65 12.04
CA GLN A 133 -3.41 -13.70 10.94
C GLN A 133 -2.74 -13.55 9.57
N ILE A 134 -1.73 -12.70 9.49
CA ILE A 134 -0.93 -12.53 8.27
C ILE A 134 -0.16 -13.83 7.97
N GLU A 135 0.45 -14.48 8.96
CA GLU A 135 1.16 -15.76 8.81
C GLU A 135 0.22 -16.87 8.35
N GLN A 136 -0.98 -16.97 8.93
CA GLN A 136 -2.02 -17.92 8.51
C GLN A 136 -2.40 -17.76 7.03
N ARG A 137 -2.52 -16.51 6.54
CA ARG A 137 -2.81 -16.19 5.12
C ARG A 137 -1.58 -16.39 4.22
N ARG A 138 -0.38 -16.44 4.80
CA ARG A 138 0.91 -16.54 4.11
C ARG A 138 1.75 -17.75 4.56
N PRO A 139 1.21 -18.99 4.54
CA PRO A 139 1.86 -20.16 5.14
C PRO A 139 3.19 -20.55 4.49
N ARG A 140 3.45 -20.08 3.26
CA ARG A 140 4.72 -20.33 2.55
C ARG A 140 5.80 -19.29 2.86
N ALA A 141 5.49 -18.22 3.59
CA ALA A 141 6.48 -17.24 3.99
C ALA A 141 7.38 -17.83 5.09
N LYS A 142 8.69 -17.73 4.92
CA LYS A 142 9.65 -18.30 5.87
C LYS A 142 10.18 -17.30 6.90
N ARG A 143 10.06 -16.01 6.60
CA ARG A 143 10.57 -14.90 7.42
C ARG A 143 9.52 -13.80 7.48
N LEU A 144 9.52 -13.00 8.51
CA LEU A 144 8.63 -11.86 8.68
C LEU A 144 8.65 -10.92 7.44
N ARG A 145 9.85 -10.66 6.89
CA ARG A 145 9.99 -9.83 5.69
C ARG A 145 9.27 -10.40 4.45
N ASP A 146 9.08 -11.70 4.37
CA ASP A 146 8.49 -12.35 3.19
C ASP A 146 6.95 -12.30 3.21
N LEU A 147 6.35 -11.86 4.33
CA LEU A 147 4.90 -11.83 4.51
C LEU A 147 4.21 -10.86 3.57
N ALA A 148 4.77 -9.63 3.42
CA ALA A 148 4.13 -8.54 2.67
C ALA A 148 5.08 -7.77 1.72
N SER A 149 6.25 -8.34 1.38
CA SER A 149 7.23 -7.74 0.45
C SER A 149 6.89 -8.09 -1.01
N GLY A 150 5.93 -7.40 -1.57
CA GLY A 150 5.45 -7.53 -2.95
C GLY A 150 3.94 -7.29 -3.06
N PRO A 151 3.43 -6.73 -4.19
CA PRO A 151 2.03 -6.27 -4.31
C PRO A 151 1.02 -7.39 -4.08
N GLY A 152 1.19 -8.56 -4.69
CA GLY A 152 0.31 -9.71 -4.44
C GLY A 152 0.48 -10.32 -3.04
N LYS A 153 1.68 -10.23 -2.45
CA LYS A 153 1.92 -10.73 -1.10
C LYS A 153 1.20 -9.89 -0.05
N LEU A 154 1.27 -8.56 -0.17
CA LEU A 154 0.65 -7.65 0.79
C LEU A 154 -0.89 -7.72 0.77
N THR A 155 -1.51 -7.92 -0.40
CA THR A 155 -2.97 -8.06 -0.48
C THR A 155 -3.44 -9.34 0.18
N LEU A 156 -2.74 -10.45 -0.02
CA LEU A 156 -2.98 -11.70 0.71
C LEU A 156 -2.77 -11.51 2.22
N ALA A 157 -1.66 -10.88 2.63
CA ALA A 157 -1.35 -10.61 4.04
C ALA A 157 -2.47 -9.81 4.73
N LEU A 158 -2.91 -8.73 4.08
CA LEU A 158 -3.98 -7.88 4.59
C LEU A 158 -5.39 -8.50 4.46
N GLY A 159 -5.56 -9.55 3.64
CA GLY A 159 -6.88 -10.08 3.27
C GLY A 159 -7.67 -9.11 2.38
N VAL A 160 -6.99 -8.29 1.58
CA VAL A 160 -7.62 -7.35 0.63
C VAL A 160 -7.89 -8.06 -0.67
N THR A 161 -9.14 -8.02 -1.11
CA THR A 161 -9.61 -8.59 -2.38
C THR A 161 -10.31 -7.53 -3.22
N ARG A 162 -10.71 -7.88 -4.45
CA ARG A 162 -11.52 -7.02 -5.34
C ARG A 162 -12.86 -6.57 -4.73
N ALA A 163 -13.34 -7.22 -3.68
CA ALA A 163 -14.49 -6.74 -2.91
C ALA A 163 -14.24 -5.35 -2.28
N ARG A 164 -12.98 -4.95 -2.12
CA ARG A 164 -12.58 -3.61 -1.66
C ARG A 164 -12.33 -2.61 -2.79
N ASN A 165 -12.55 -2.99 -4.06
CA ASN A 165 -12.42 -2.04 -5.16
C ASN A 165 -13.44 -0.89 -5.00
N GLY A 166 -12.96 0.36 -5.06
CA GLY A 166 -13.76 1.56 -4.80
C GLY A 166 -13.97 1.91 -3.32
N ALA A 167 -13.47 1.12 -2.36
CA ALA A 167 -13.58 1.43 -0.93
C ALA A 167 -12.92 2.77 -0.60
N ASP A 168 -13.56 3.53 0.29
CA ASP A 168 -13.05 4.82 0.79
C ASP A 168 -12.02 4.57 1.90
N VAL A 169 -10.74 4.83 1.62
CA VAL A 169 -9.64 4.56 2.57
C VAL A 169 -9.45 5.65 3.63
N THR A 170 -10.25 6.71 3.58
CA THR A 170 -10.30 7.74 4.62
C THR A 170 -11.24 7.37 5.77
N ARG A 171 -11.99 6.26 5.65
CA ARG A 171 -12.95 5.76 6.63
C ARG A 171 -13.28 4.28 6.39
N GLY A 172 -14.00 3.66 7.33
CA GLY A 172 -14.50 2.29 7.18
C GLY A 172 -13.48 1.22 7.59
N GLU A 173 -13.52 0.07 6.90
CA GLU A 173 -12.76 -1.12 7.29
C GLU A 173 -11.34 -1.14 6.72
N LEU A 174 -11.15 -0.65 5.49
CA LEU A 174 -9.82 -0.47 4.88
C LEU A 174 -9.45 1.00 4.95
N THR A 175 -8.45 1.36 5.75
CA THR A 175 -8.08 2.75 5.98
C THR A 175 -6.58 2.98 5.85
N VAL A 176 -6.21 4.20 5.46
CA VAL A 176 -4.83 4.68 5.50
C VAL A 176 -4.69 5.68 6.65
N ARG A 177 -3.66 5.49 7.45
CA ARG A 177 -3.40 6.26 8.65
C ARG A 177 -1.97 6.77 8.66
N GLU A 178 -1.71 7.81 9.43
CA GLU A 178 -0.36 8.28 9.68
C GLU A 178 -0.02 8.21 11.17
N LEU A 179 1.25 8.09 11.48
CA LEU A 179 1.73 8.20 12.86
C LEU A 179 1.52 9.62 13.37
N ARG A 180 1.13 9.75 14.64
CA ARG A 180 1.04 11.06 15.32
C ARG A 180 2.43 11.69 15.52
N GLU A 181 3.43 10.85 15.68
CA GLU A 181 4.84 11.19 15.76
C GLU A 181 5.53 10.63 14.49
N PRO A 182 5.78 11.48 13.47
CA PRO A 182 6.37 11.04 12.22
C PRO A 182 7.77 10.46 12.40
N GLU A 183 8.04 9.35 11.70
CA GLU A 183 9.39 8.80 11.57
C GLU A 183 10.17 9.55 10.47
N SER A 184 11.48 9.74 10.70
CA SER A 184 12.38 10.28 9.70
C SER A 184 13.13 9.16 8.99
N PHE A 185 13.13 9.17 7.66
CA PHE A 185 13.85 8.19 6.83
C PHE A 185 14.25 8.82 5.49
N ALA A 186 15.28 8.26 4.86
CA ALA A 186 15.65 8.62 3.51
C ALA A 186 14.82 7.83 2.49
N ILE A 187 14.45 8.49 1.38
CA ILE A 187 13.71 7.89 0.27
C ILE A 187 14.65 7.67 -0.91
N VAL A 188 14.53 6.50 -1.53
CA VAL A 188 15.14 6.21 -2.83
C VAL A 188 14.07 6.32 -3.89
N GLN A 189 14.37 7.07 -4.97
CA GLN A 189 13.56 7.17 -6.18
C GLN A 189 14.27 6.40 -7.31
N THR A 190 13.54 5.54 -8.02
CA THR A 190 14.09 4.68 -9.07
C THR A 190 13.00 4.23 -10.05
N THR A 191 13.35 3.38 -11.00
CA THR A 191 12.41 2.85 -12.00
C THR A 191 11.45 1.80 -11.42
N ARG A 192 10.28 1.69 -12.05
CA ARG A 192 9.22 0.72 -11.67
C ARG A 192 9.60 -0.71 -12.04
N ILE A 193 8.95 -1.67 -11.40
CA ILE A 193 9.22 -3.11 -11.56
C ILE A 193 8.07 -3.79 -12.29
N GLY A 194 8.40 -4.67 -13.24
CA GLY A 194 7.43 -5.57 -13.88
C GLY A 194 6.57 -4.91 -14.96
N ILE A 195 7.00 -3.76 -15.51
CA ILE A 195 6.36 -3.09 -16.63
C ILE A 195 7.22 -3.22 -17.89
N SER A 196 6.58 -3.19 -19.07
CA SER A 196 7.24 -3.31 -20.37
C SER A 196 7.36 -1.99 -21.12
N VAL A 197 6.55 -0.99 -20.79
CA VAL A 197 6.52 0.35 -21.39
C VAL A 197 6.79 1.40 -20.33
N SER A 198 7.19 2.62 -20.72
CA SER A 198 7.54 3.71 -19.79
C SER A 198 8.51 3.28 -18.69
N ARG A 199 9.49 2.41 -19.03
CA ARG A 199 10.38 1.72 -18.07
C ARG A 199 11.40 2.65 -17.43
N ASP A 200 11.77 3.72 -18.13
CA ASP A 200 12.84 4.63 -17.69
C ASP A 200 12.33 5.72 -16.75
N LEU A 201 11.00 5.79 -16.53
CA LEU A 201 10.42 6.77 -15.63
C LEU A 201 10.71 6.40 -14.17
N PRO A 202 11.31 7.32 -13.37
CA PRO A 202 11.71 7.05 -11.99
C PRO A 202 10.50 7.19 -11.04
N TYR A 203 9.45 6.41 -11.25
CA TYR A 203 8.17 6.51 -10.54
C TYR A 203 7.98 5.45 -9.47
N ARG A 204 9.07 4.83 -8.99
CA ARG A 204 9.10 3.94 -7.82
C ARG A 204 9.84 4.62 -6.68
N PHE A 205 9.26 4.53 -5.49
CA PHE A 205 9.80 5.11 -4.26
C PHE A 205 9.84 4.06 -3.17
N TYR A 206 10.90 4.07 -2.36
CA TYR A 206 10.98 3.19 -1.20
C TYR A 206 11.84 3.78 -0.07
N ILE A 207 11.60 3.33 1.15
CA ILE A 207 12.40 3.71 2.32
C ILE A 207 13.78 3.05 2.19
N LYS A 208 14.84 3.88 2.17
CA LYS A 208 16.22 3.43 2.06
C LYS A 208 16.56 2.44 3.18
N ASP A 209 17.28 1.37 2.85
CA ASP A 209 17.77 0.33 3.77
C ASP A 209 16.68 -0.40 4.58
N ASN A 210 15.40 -0.25 4.20
CA ASN A 210 14.32 -0.99 4.83
C ASN A 210 14.27 -2.44 4.32
N LYS A 211 14.38 -3.39 5.25
CA LYS A 211 14.44 -4.84 4.95
C LYS A 211 13.17 -5.44 4.33
N PHE A 212 12.04 -4.73 4.38
CA PHE A 212 10.75 -5.18 3.84
C PHE A 212 10.50 -4.74 2.40
N VAL A 213 11.36 -3.92 1.82
CA VAL A 213 11.29 -3.54 0.39
C VAL A 213 11.33 -4.79 -0.47
N SER A 214 10.48 -4.85 -1.51
CA SER A 214 10.30 -6.06 -2.33
C SER A 214 11.53 -6.39 -3.17
N LYS A 215 12.20 -5.35 -3.68
CA LYS A 215 13.43 -5.41 -4.45
C LYS A 215 14.17 -4.08 -4.29
N PRO A 216 15.31 -4.04 -3.58
CA PRO A 216 16.13 -2.84 -3.43
C PRO A 216 16.85 -2.47 -4.73
#